data_bc771dc3877be52385ca2955ff4d1e92
#
_entry.id   bc771dc3877be52385ca2955ff4d1e92
#
_cell.length_a   1.000
_cell.length_b   1.000
_cell.length_c   1.000
_cell.angle_alpha   90.00
_cell.angle_beta   90.00
_cell.angle_gamma   90.00
#
_symmetry.space_group_name_H-M   'P 1'
#
loop_
_entity.id
_entity.type
_entity.pdbx_description
1 polymer ?
#
loop_
_entity_poly.entity_id
_entity_poly.type
_entity_poly.pdbx_seq_one_letter_code
_entity_poly.pdbx_strand_id
1 'polypeptide(L)'
;MSATERTIVTAIGDADAEDYLAQLMFSQGWNIVHRGMDADSLHNFFETSYGAGATLIYTHDFVGANDSFFTDLGEKHGLILISIDNIPVNAHSLMSVIRQKLRAPLIHSEEPSQSAVVQLSTPVHTQTIVVTGTVGAPGRTTIAIALARKLSSADDVELIDADTDAPACVEMLATHPEGRVLVTTINPTERLTTLTPSRAPRVVDMGAIGRIGRQSTDRRWPSELRTNLLEQSSTTIFVVPGSEIGLARLSHFLVDLPLLINKRNLIFLWNKAGSGRSDKAMMADFEKRTTGHPWARVSMDYALQSGQSSMGALVGRENRFAKEIAKIANLIKA
;
A
#
# COMPACT_ATOMS: atom_id res chain seq x y z
N MET A 1 -4.95 23.04 7.10
CA MET A 1 -5.12 23.48 5.71
C MET A 1 -6.18 22.59 5.09
N SER A 2 -7.27 23.15 4.63
CA SER A 2 -8.39 22.43 4.00
C SER A 2 -7.84 21.61 2.84
N ALA A 3 -8.22 20.32 2.77
CA ALA A 3 -8.01 19.52 1.57
C ALA A 3 -8.75 20.23 0.44
N THR A 4 -8.03 20.82 -0.48
CA THR A 4 -8.57 21.43 -1.68
C THR A 4 -9.33 20.32 -2.39
N GLU A 5 -10.65 20.41 -2.48
CA GLU A 5 -11.45 19.53 -3.32
C GLU A 5 -10.87 19.60 -4.72
N ARG A 6 -10.26 18.51 -5.16
CA ARG A 6 -9.64 18.46 -6.49
C ARG A 6 -10.76 18.45 -7.52
N THR A 7 -10.85 19.52 -8.26
CA THR A 7 -11.78 19.68 -9.38
C THR A 7 -11.28 18.82 -10.53
N ILE A 8 -12.10 17.86 -11.00
CA ILE A 8 -11.77 16.99 -12.12
C ILE A 8 -12.68 17.32 -13.29
N VAL A 9 -12.07 17.41 -14.46
CA VAL A 9 -12.74 17.56 -15.75
C VAL A 9 -12.34 16.37 -16.61
N THR A 10 -13.29 15.79 -17.35
CA THR A 10 -13.04 14.68 -18.28
C THR A 10 -13.28 15.10 -19.73
N ALA A 11 -12.45 14.56 -20.62
CA ALA A 11 -12.52 14.73 -22.06
C ALA A 11 -12.18 13.41 -22.75
N ILE A 12 -13.11 12.48 -22.74
CA ILE A 12 -12.97 11.10 -23.21
C ILE A 12 -13.78 10.92 -24.48
N GLY A 13 -13.17 10.40 -25.55
CA GLY A 13 -13.83 10.26 -26.86
C GLY A 13 -14.91 9.16 -26.88
N ASP A 14 -14.74 8.10 -26.10
CA ASP A 14 -15.68 6.98 -25.97
C ASP A 14 -16.64 7.20 -24.80
N ALA A 15 -17.95 7.24 -25.06
CA ALA A 15 -18.97 7.52 -24.05
C ALA A 15 -19.07 6.42 -22.98
N ASP A 16 -18.93 5.15 -23.34
CA ASP A 16 -19.01 4.03 -22.40
C ASP A 16 -17.76 4.05 -21.47
N ALA A 17 -16.62 4.37 -22.05
CA ALA A 17 -15.35 4.54 -21.33
C ALA A 17 -15.43 5.73 -20.35
N GLU A 18 -16.05 6.83 -20.76
CA GLU A 18 -16.26 7.99 -19.91
C GLU A 18 -17.22 7.70 -18.76
N ASP A 19 -18.33 7.02 -19.02
CA ASP A 19 -19.27 6.61 -17.97
C ASP A 19 -18.59 5.69 -16.94
N TYR A 20 -17.79 4.74 -17.42
CA TYR A 20 -17.02 3.88 -16.55
C TYR A 20 -16.03 4.68 -15.68
N LEU A 21 -15.29 5.62 -16.29
CA LEU A 21 -14.37 6.51 -15.59
C LEU A 21 -15.11 7.36 -14.56
N ALA A 22 -16.25 7.94 -14.95
CA ALA A 22 -17.03 8.78 -14.07
C ALA A 22 -17.56 8.02 -12.83
N GLN A 23 -18.06 6.81 -13.02
CA GLN A 23 -18.48 5.94 -11.91
C GLN A 23 -17.32 5.59 -11.00
N LEU A 24 -16.15 5.28 -11.58
CA LEU A 24 -14.94 4.98 -10.84
C LEU A 24 -14.50 6.18 -10.01
N MET A 25 -14.43 7.38 -10.61
CA MET A 25 -14.05 8.62 -9.94
C MET A 25 -15.02 8.96 -8.80
N PHE A 26 -16.32 8.84 -9.06
CA PHE A 26 -17.36 9.05 -8.05
C PHE A 26 -17.23 8.07 -6.89
N SER A 27 -16.93 6.79 -7.16
CA SER A 27 -16.70 5.77 -6.12
C SER A 27 -15.48 6.08 -5.25
N GLN A 28 -14.49 6.79 -5.79
CA GLN A 28 -13.31 7.29 -5.09
C GLN A 28 -13.55 8.66 -4.42
N GLY A 29 -14.73 9.23 -4.64
CA GLY A 29 -15.19 10.50 -4.13
C GLY A 29 -14.55 11.72 -4.73
N TRP A 30 -14.12 11.57 -5.90
CA TRP A 30 -13.68 12.70 -6.68
C TRP A 30 -14.88 13.32 -7.37
N ASN A 31 -14.93 14.64 -7.33
CA ASN A 31 -16.03 15.36 -7.97
C ASN A 31 -15.64 15.71 -9.40
N ILE A 32 -16.33 15.11 -10.38
CA ILE A 32 -16.23 15.52 -11.78
C ILE A 32 -17.17 16.71 -11.96
N VAL A 33 -16.61 17.87 -12.18
CA VAL A 33 -17.37 19.13 -12.31
C VAL A 33 -17.82 19.38 -13.73
N HIS A 34 -17.13 18.80 -14.71
CA HIS A 34 -17.51 18.92 -16.12
C HIS A 34 -17.07 17.68 -16.90
N ARG A 35 -17.94 17.24 -17.80
CA ARG A 35 -17.69 16.17 -18.76
C ARG A 35 -17.75 16.81 -20.14
N GLY A 36 -16.59 16.97 -20.78
CA GLY A 36 -16.52 17.55 -22.11
C GLY A 36 -17.15 16.62 -23.13
N MET A 37 -17.95 17.17 -24.03
CA MET A 37 -18.53 16.41 -25.14
C MET A 37 -17.71 16.57 -26.42
N ASP A 38 -17.07 17.72 -26.58
CA ASP A 38 -16.19 18.09 -27.68
C ASP A 38 -15.22 19.20 -27.25
N ALA A 39 -14.27 19.54 -28.10
CA ALA A 39 -13.27 20.55 -27.82
C ALA A 39 -13.87 21.94 -27.55
N ASP A 40 -14.95 22.31 -28.22
CA ASP A 40 -15.63 23.62 -28.06
C ASP A 40 -16.29 23.69 -26.67
N SER A 41 -16.99 22.64 -26.25
CA SER A 41 -17.63 22.59 -24.93
C SER A 41 -16.58 22.65 -23.80
N LEU A 42 -15.44 21.98 -23.98
CA LEU A 42 -14.35 21.99 -23.04
C LEU A 42 -13.68 23.36 -22.96
N HIS A 43 -13.41 23.98 -24.11
CA HIS A 43 -12.86 25.33 -24.19
C HIS A 43 -13.77 26.34 -23.49
N ASN A 44 -15.07 26.32 -23.79
CA ASN A 44 -16.07 27.21 -23.17
C ASN A 44 -16.13 27.02 -21.65
N PHE A 45 -16.02 25.79 -21.15
CA PHE A 45 -15.99 25.55 -19.72
C PHE A 45 -14.79 26.21 -19.04
N PHE A 46 -13.58 26.08 -19.61
CA PHE A 46 -12.37 26.66 -19.03
C PHE A 46 -12.26 28.19 -19.17
N GLU A 47 -12.99 28.79 -20.11
CA GLU A 47 -13.14 30.25 -20.15
C GLU A 47 -13.96 30.81 -18.97
N THR A 48 -14.76 29.97 -18.32
CA THR A 48 -15.43 30.33 -17.08
C THR A 48 -14.48 30.14 -15.91
N SER A 49 -14.55 30.97 -14.87
CA SER A 49 -13.61 30.99 -13.72
C SER A 49 -13.57 29.72 -12.86
N TYR A 50 -14.33 28.69 -13.21
CA TYR A 50 -14.49 27.46 -12.42
C TYR A 50 -13.42 26.38 -12.70
N GLY A 51 -12.67 26.50 -13.81
CA GLY A 51 -11.76 25.46 -14.26
C GLY A 51 -10.26 25.67 -13.93
N ALA A 52 -9.87 26.85 -13.44
CA ALA A 52 -8.45 27.12 -13.18
C ALA A 52 -7.85 26.18 -12.15
N GLY A 53 -6.72 25.54 -12.49
CA GLY A 53 -6.02 24.59 -11.61
C GLY A 53 -6.70 23.22 -11.50
N ALA A 54 -7.69 22.92 -12.32
CA ALA A 54 -8.35 21.62 -12.38
C ALA A 54 -7.43 20.52 -12.91
N THR A 55 -7.79 19.28 -12.65
CA THR A 55 -7.17 18.11 -13.28
C THR A 55 -8.01 17.72 -14.47
N LEU A 56 -7.42 17.76 -15.67
CA LEU A 56 -8.05 17.32 -16.92
C LEU A 56 -7.59 15.90 -17.26
N ILE A 57 -8.54 14.97 -17.33
CA ILE A 57 -8.30 13.58 -17.75
C ILE A 57 -8.85 13.44 -19.17
N TYR A 58 -8.02 13.05 -20.11
CA TYR A 58 -8.40 13.04 -21.52
C TYR A 58 -7.86 11.84 -22.30
N THR A 59 -8.47 11.58 -23.44
CA THR A 59 -7.98 10.66 -24.49
C THR A 59 -7.66 11.45 -25.76
N HIS A 60 -6.70 10.97 -26.56
CA HIS A 60 -6.27 11.66 -27.78
C HIS A 60 -7.32 11.60 -28.91
N ASP A 61 -8.27 10.69 -28.82
CA ASP A 61 -9.39 10.54 -29.76
C ASP A 61 -10.60 11.44 -29.44
N PHE A 62 -10.42 12.40 -28.51
CA PHE A 62 -11.48 13.32 -28.10
C PHE A 62 -11.96 14.20 -29.27
N VAL A 63 -13.26 14.33 -29.44
CA VAL A 63 -13.89 14.96 -30.59
C VAL A 63 -13.50 16.43 -30.72
N GLY A 64 -12.94 16.78 -31.88
CA GLY A 64 -12.53 18.16 -32.23
C GLY A 64 -11.19 18.61 -31.66
N ALA A 65 -10.52 17.78 -30.84
CA ALA A 65 -9.18 18.10 -30.35
C ALA A 65 -8.12 17.75 -31.40
N ASN A 66 -7.09 18.59 -31.51
CA ASN A 66 -5.85 18.31 -32.25
C ASN A 66 -4.70 18.03 -31.26
N ASP A 67 -3.53 17.66 -31.78
CA ASP A 67 -2.38 17.26 -30.97
C ASP A 67 -1.91 18.32 -29.95
N SER A 68 -2.09 19.61 -30.22
CA SER A 68 -1.69 20.69 -29.30
C SER A 68 -2.83 21.16 -28.38
N PHE A 69 -4.09 20.81 -28.68
CA PHE A 69 -5.27 21.35 -27.99
C PHE A 69 -5.18 21.23 -26.46
N PHE A 70 -4.86 20.04 -25.97
CA PHE A 70 -4.78 19.82 -24.50
C PHE A 70 -3.60 20.52 -23.87
N THR A 71 -2.45 20.59 -24.57
CA THR A 71 -1.25 21.29 -24.09
C THR A 71 -1.54 22.78 -23.98
N ASP A 72 -2.09 23.39 -25.04
CA ASP A 72 -2.43 24.81 -25.08
C ASP A 72 -3.45 25.17 -23.99
N LEU A 73 -4.47 24.31 -23.82
CA LEU A 73 -5.48 24.48 -22.78
C LEU A 73 -4.87 24.37 -21.38
N GLY A 74 -3.96 23.39 -21.20
CA GLY A 74 -3.24 23.16 -19.95
C GLY A 74 -2.36 24.33 -19.53
N GLU A 75 -1.59 24.89 -20.46
CA GLU A 75 -0.74 26.04 -20.22
C GLU A 75 -1.56 27.29 -19.92
N LYS A 76 -2.63 27.54 -20.72
CA LYS A 76 -3.49 28.72 -20.56
C LYS A 76 -4.20 28.76 -19.20
N HIS A 77 -4.65 27.62 -18.69
CA HIS A 77 -5.50 27.55 -17.49
C HIS A 77 -4.78 26.91 -16.28
N GLY A 78 -3.51 26.56 -16.40
CA GLY A 78 -2.72 25.94 -15.33
C GLY A 78 -3.23 24.54 -14.93
N LEU A 79 -3.67 23.73 -15.90
CA LEU A 79 -4.29 22.43 -15.66
C LEU A 79 -3.25 21.33 -15.40
N ILE A 80 -3.62 20.37 -14.58
CA ILE A 80 -2.90 19.11 -14.48
C ILE A 80 -3.44 18.16 -15.55
N LEU A 81 -2.63 17.85 -16.56
CA LEU A 81 -3.03 17.01 -17.69
C LEU A 81 -2.73 15.54 -17.44
N ILE A 82 -3.75 14.68 -17.61
CA ILE A 82 -3.63 13.22 -17.51
C ILE A 82 -4.18 12.58 -18.77
N SER A 83 -3.29 12.17 -19.68
CA SER A 83 -3.69 11.38 -20.86
C SER A 83 -3.94 9.92 -20.47
N ILE A 84 -5.04 9.35 -21.01
CA ILE A 84 -5.41 7.95 -20.86
C ILE A 84 -5.76 7.40 -22.24
N ASP A 85 -4.75 6.95 -22.99
CA ASP A 85 -4.94 6.47 -24.38
C ASP A 85 -5.58 5.09 -24.46
N ASN A 86 -5.43 4.29 -23.43
CA ASN A 86 -6.12 3.02 -23.30
C ASN A 86 -6.69 2.97 -21.89
N ILE A 87 -8.00 3.08 -21.76
CA ILE A 87 -8.66 2.85 -20.48
C ILE A 87 -8.43 1.38 -20.13
N PRO A 88 -7.57 1.07 -19.16
CA PRO A 88 -7.35 -0.31 -18.80
C PRO A 88 -8.69 -0.89 -18.36
N VAL A 89 -9.04 -2.09 -18.81
CA VAL A 89 -10.21 -2.85 -18.35
C VAL A 89 -10.23 -3.01 -16.81
N ASN A 90 -9.16 -2.58 -16.15
CA ASN A 90 -8.94 -2.67 -14.71
C ASN A 90 -8.96 -1.27 -14.07
N ALA A 91 -10.02 -0.98 -13.34
CA ALA A 91 -10.22 0.23 -12.53
C ALA A 91 -9.02 0.63 -11.67
N HIS A 92 -8.31 -0.36 -11.14
CA HIS A 92 -7.16 -0.15 -10.26
C HIS A 92 -5.95 0.42 -11.01
N SER A 93 -5.64 -0.10 -12.19
CA SER A 93 -4.53 0.39 -13.01
C SER A 93 -4.74 1.84 -13.44
N LEU A 94 -5.98 2.17 -13.80
CA LEU A 94 -6.38 3.53 -14.15
C LEU A 94 -6.22 4.49 -12.95
N MET A 95 -6.72 4.11 -11.79
CA MET A 95 -6.58 4.93 -10.57
C MET A 95 -5.13 5.09 -10.13
N SER A 96 -4.30 4.07 -10.35
CA SER A 96 -2.87 4.15 -10.08
C SER A 96 -2.17 5.20 -10.94
N VAL A 97 -2.44 5.18 -12.25
CA VAL A 97 -1.88 6.17 -13.20
C VAL A 97 -2.31 7.59 -12.83
N ILE A 98 -3.59 7.78 -12.53
CA ILE A 98 -4.13 9.08 -12.15
C ILE A 98 -3.49 9.56 -10.84
N ARG A 99 -3.42 8.72 -9.81
CA ARG A 99 -2.80 9.07 -8.53
C ARG A 99 -1.30 9.37 -8.67
N GLN A 100 -0.59 8.61 -9.49
CA GLN A 100 0.84 8.83 -9.74
C GLN A 100 1.09 10.20 -10.39
N LYS A 101 0.31 10.56 -11.40
CA LYS A 101 0.44 11.86 -12.09
C LYS A 101 0.02 13.03 -11.19
N LEU A 102 -0.98 12.85 -10.34
CA LEU A 102 -1.40 13.87 -9.36
C LEU A 102 -0.39 14.09 -8.23
N ARG A 103 0.52 13.14 -7.99
CA ARG A 103 1.58 13.25 -6.97
C ARG A 103 2.87 13.83 -7.53
N ALA A 104 3.04 13.89 -8.85
CA ALA A 104 4.21 14.54 -9.45
C ALA A 104 4.20 16.04 -9.09
N PRO A 105 5.29 16.61 -8.56
CA PRO A 105 5.36 18.04 -8.33
C PRO A 105 5.24 18.75 -9.67
N LEU A 106 4.47 19.84 -9.72
CA LEU A 106 4.42 20.75 -10.86
C LEU A 106 5.83 21.33 -11.06
N ILE A 107 6.55 20.81 -12.03
CA ILE A 107 7.84 21.38 -12.45
C ILE A 107 7.49 22.58 -13.30
N HIS A 108 7.48 23.77 -12.71
CA HIS A 108 7.57 24.99 -13.47
C HIS A 108 8.93 25.00 -14.17
N SER A 109 8.92 25.04 -15.49
CA SER A 109 10.12 25.22 -16.31
C SER A 109 10.67 26.62 -16.08
N GLU A 110 11.51 26.78 -15.06
CA GLU A 110 12.45 27.89 -15.01
C GLU A 110 13.73 27.48 -15.74
N GLU A 111 14.18 28.32 -16.65
CA GLU A 111 15.41 28.14 -17.41
C GLU A 111 16.62 27.84 -16.50
N PRO A 112 17.57 27.02 -16.94
CA PRO A 112 18.68 26.58 -16.09
C PRO A 112 19.66 27.71 -15.82
N SER A 113 19.58 28.32 -14.66
CA SER A 113 20.73 29.02 -14.08
C SER A 113 21.76 27.98 -13.66
N GLN A 114 22.91 28.03 -14.30
CA GLN A 114 24.09 27.25 -13.92
C GLN A 114 24.45 27.53 -12.47
N SER A 115 24.27 26.58 -11.60
CA SER A 115 24.94 26.53 -10.30
C SER A 115 24.93 25.14 -9.70
N ALA A 116 26.14 24.69 -9.41
CA ALA A 116 26.51 23.61 -8.49
C ALA A 116 25.94 22.22 -8.80
N VAL A 117 26.82 21.37 -9.30
CA VAL A 117 26.68 19.92 -9.27
C VAL A 117 26.57 19.48 -7.81
N VAL A 118 25.35 19.46 -7.29
CA VAL A 118 25.03 18.67 -6.11
C VAL A 118 25.01 17.22 -6.61
N GLN A 119 25.98 16.45 -6.20
CA GLN A 119 25.96 15.00 -6.35
C GLN A 119 24.61 14.52 -5.80
N LEU A 120 23.69 14.19 -6.71
CA LEU A 120 22.47 13.45 -6.39
C LEU A 120 22.93 12.12 -5.79
N SER A 121 22.97 12.08 -4.45
CA SER A 121 23.06 10.82 -3.73
C SER A 121 21.92 9.95 -4.25
N THR A 122 22.27 8.83 -4.86
CA THR A 122 21.35 7.75 -5.27
C THR A 122 20.29 7.57 -4.19
N PRO A 123 19.00 7.54 -4.54
CA PRO A 123 17.96 7.29 -3.55
C PRO A 123 18.25 5.93 -2.91
N VAL A 124 18.62 5.95 -1.64
CA VAL A 124 18.77 4.73 -0.86
C VAL A 124 17.37 4.18 -0.70
N HIS A 125 17.01 3.21 -1.54
CA HIS A 125 15.77 2.44 -1.40
C HIS A 125 15.85 1.65 -0.11
N THR A 126 15.32 2.20 0.95
CA THR A 126 15.26 1.52 2.24
C THR A 126 14.24 0.40 2.16
N GLN A 127 14.64 -0.79 2.59
CA GLN A 127 13.76 -1.95 2.63
C GLN A 127 12.62 -1.71 3.62
N THR A 128 11.39 -1.65 3.12
CA THR A 128 10.17 -1.55 3.93
C THR A 128 9.41 -2.86 3.86
N ILE A 129 9.29 -3.56 4.98
CA ILE A 129 8.60 -4.83 5.11
C ILE A 129 7.29 -4.59 5.85
N VAL A 130 6.18 -4.82 5.19
CA VAL A 130 4.84 -4.71 5.80
C VAL A 130 4.37 -6.07 6.27
N VAL A 131 3.98 -6.17 7.54
CA VAL A 131 3.33 -7.34 8.12
C VAL A 131 1.84 -7.04 8.28
N THR A 132 1.01 -7.85 7.65
CA THR A 132 -0.44 -7.73 7.69
C THR A 132 -1.09 -9.11 7.67
N GLY A 133 -2.39 -9.17 7.61
CA GLY A 133 -3.12 -10.43 7.48
C GLY A 133 -4.62 -10.22 7.53
N THR A 134 -5.39 -11.30 7.45
CA THR A 134 -6.84 -11.20 7.52
C THR A 134 -7.32 -10.67 8.86
N VAL A 135 -8.50 -10.05 8.89
CA VAL A 135 -9.17 -9.71 10.15
C VAL A 135 -9.20 -10.93 11.06
N GLY A 136 -8.87 -10.76 12.34
CA GLY A 136 -8.80 -11.87 13.30
C GLY A 136 -7.65 -12.86 13.08
N ALA A 137 -6.65 -12.54 12.24
CA ALA A 137 -5.40 -13.29 12.19
C ALA A 137 -4.53 -12.96 13.40
N PRO A 138 -4.44 -13.85 14.40
CA PRO A 138 -3.61 -13.59 15.57
C PRO A 138 -2.13 -13.68 15.21
N GLY A 139 -1.30 -12.88 15.91
CA GLY A 139 0.15 -12.97 15.86
C GLY A 139 0.84 -12.11 14.81
N ARG A 140 0.14 -11.20 14.13
CA ARG A 140 0.77 -10.20 13.23
C ARG A 140 1.83 -9.39 13.97
N THR A 141 1.45 -8.72 15.04
CA THR A 141 2.35 -7.94 15.91
C THR A 141 3.52 -8.78 16.43
N THR A 142 3.25 -10.02 16.87
CA THR A 142 4.28 -10.95 17.29
C THR A 142 5.31 -11.23 16.18
N ILE A 143 4.85 -11.45 14.96
CA ILE A 143 5.71 -11.67 13.78
C ILE A 143 6.49 -10.40 13.44
N ALA A 144 5.83 -9.23 13.44
CA ALA A 144 6.49 -7.95 13.15
C ALA A 144 7.63 -7.67 14.13
N ILE A 145 7.38 -7.79 15.43
CA ILE A 145 8.37 -7.61 16.49
C ILE A 145 9.52 -8.61 16.35
N ALA A 146 9.20 -9.91 16.18
CA ALA A 146 10.21 -10.94 16.05
C ALA A 146 11.09 -10.74 14.82
N LEU A 147 10.50 -10.31 13.72
CA LEU A 147 11.21 -10.02 12.48
C LEU A 147 12.11 -8.78 12.64
N ALA A 148 11.60 -7.69 13.21
CA ALA A 148 12.38 -6.49 13.49
C ALA A 148 13.62 -6.81 14.35
N ARG A 149 13.46 -7.59 15.42
CA ARG A 149 14.57 -8.06 16.25
C ARG A 149 15.55 -8.96 15.49
N LYS A 150 15.05 -9.84 14.63
CA LYS A 150 15.92 -10.69 13.82
C LYS A 150 16.76 -9.88 12.85
N LEU A 151 16.18 -8.88 12.22
CA LEU A 151 16.86 -7.99 11.29
C LEU A 151 17.82 -7.04 12.02
N SER A 152 17.48 -6.59 13.22
CA SER A 152 18.33 -5.70 14.03
C SER A 152 19.62 -6.33 14.54
N SER A 153 19.82 -7.63 14.33
CA SER A 153 21.08 -8.29 14.63
C SER A 153 22.27 -7.80 13.77
N ALA A 154 21.99 -7.20 12.63
CA ALA A 154 22.98 -6.64 11.71
C ALA A 154 23.01 -5.10 11.74
N ASP A 155 21.84 -4.47 11.69
CA ASP A 155 21.67 -3.02 11.55
C ASP A 155 20.58 -2.48 12.48
N ASP A 156 20.52 -1.16 12.65
CA ASP A 156 19.38 -0.52 13.31
C ASP A 156 18.12 -0.69 12.46
N VAL A 157 17.00 -1.05 13.07
CA VAL A 157 15.72 -1.32 12.41
C VAL A 157 14.64 -0.45 13.03
N GLU A 158 13.85 0.19 12.18
CA GLU A 158 12.63 0.86 12.62
C GLU A 158 11.46 -0.15 12.63
N LEU A 159 10.79 -0.30 13.77
CA LEU A 159 9.52 -0.98 13.89
C LEU A 159 8.42 0.05 14.01
N ILE A 160 7.53 0.07 13.03
CA ILE A 160 6.42 1.02 12.99
C ILE A 160 5.13 0.29 13.31
N ASP A 161 4.47 0.72 14.39
CA ASP A 161 3.13 0.28 14.74
C ASP A 161 2.10 1.14 13.98
N ALA A 162 1.58 0.60 12.90
CA ALA A 162 0.56 1.21 12.05
C ALA A 162 -0.82 0.53 12.21
N ASP A 163 -0.99 -0.35 13.22
CA ASP A 163 -2.29 -0.88 13.57
C ASP A 163 -3.09 0.19 14.34
N THR A 164 -3.83 0.99 13.58
CA THR A 164 -4.62 2.10 14.13
C THR A 164 -5.81 1.66 14.98
N ASP A 165 -6.18 0.40 14.91
CA ASP A 165 -7.32 -0.17 15.62
C ASP A 165 -6.89 -0.77 16.98
N ALA A 166 -5.68 -1.34 17.04
CA ALA A 166 -5.16 -2.02 18.22
C ALA A 166 -3.61 -1.97 18.27
N PRO A 167 -2.99 -0.78 18.43
CA PRO A 167 -1.55 -0.67 18.55
C PRO A 167 -1.04 -1.44 19.77
N ALA A 168 0.05 -2.19 19.64
CA ALA A 168 0.57 -3.03 20.72
C ALA A 168 2.08 -3.20 20.71
N CYS A 169 2.79 -2.68 19.70
CA CYS A 169 4.23 -2.90 19.58
C CYS A 169 5.01 -2.30 20.73
N VAL A 170 4.65 -1.10 21.18
CA VAL A 170 5.33 -0.39 22.28
C VAL A 170 5.18 -1.16 23.58
N GLU A 171 3.97 -1.56 23.95
CA GLU A 171 3.70 -2.30 25.18
C GLU A 171 4.39 -3.65 25.19
N MET A 172 4.38 -4.35 24.07
CA MET A 172 5.04 -5.67 23.95
C MET A 172 6.57 -5.57 23.97
N LEU A 173 7.15 -4.47 23.55
CA LEU A 173 8.59 -4.24 23.55
C LEU A 173 9.11 -3.57 24.83
N ALA A 174 8.29 -2.76 25.50
CA ALA A 174 8.66 -2.05 26.72
C ALA A 174 9.19 -2.99 27.81
N THR A 175 8.72 -4.23 27.83
CA THR A 175 9.19 -5.26 28.75
C THR A 175 10.58 -5.82 28.42
N HIS A 176 11.16 -5.47 27.24
CA HIS A 176 12.40 -6.07 26.74
C HIS A 176 13.14 -5.13 25.78
N PRO A 177 13.85 -4.14 26.31
CA PRO A 177 14.54 -3.11 25.51
C PRO A 177 15.82 -3.59 24.80
N GLU A 178 16.05 -4.87 24.70
CA GLU A 178 17.26 -5.41 24.08
C GLU A 178 17.18 -5.33 22.55
N GLY A 179 18.16 -4.66 21.94
CA GLY A 179 18.36 -4.61 20.50
C GLY A 179 18.27 -3.20 19.90
N ARG A 180 18.72 -3.11 18.66
CA ARG A 180 18.73 -1.89 17.85
C ARG A 180 17.38 -1.69 17.14
N VAL A 181 16.27 -1.86 17.86
CA VAL A 181 14.93 -1.66 17.32
C VAL A 181 14.36 -0.35 17.86
N LEU A 182 14.20 0.60 16.96
CA LEU A 182 13.51 1.86 17.27
C LEU A 182 12.02 1.67 16.99
N VAL A 183 11.18 1.80 18.01
CA VAL A 183 9.72 1.66 17.86
C VAL A 183 9.06 3.01 17.73
N THR A 184 8.21 3.13 16.72
CA THR A 184 7.37 4.31 16.49
C THR A 184 5.94 3.88 16.28
N THR A 185 5.00 4.47 17.03
CA THR A 185 3.56 4.26 16.80
C THR A 185 3.00 5.41 15.98
N ILE A 186 2.21 5.09 14.96
CA ILE A 186 1.52 6.12 14.18
C ILE A 186 0.41 6.73 15.03
N ASN A 187 0.55 8.03 15.29
CA ASN A 187 -0.44 8.76 16.07
C ASN A 187 -1.69 9.05 15.21
N PRO A 188 -2.88 8.57 15.61
CA PRO A 188 -4.12 8.84 14.89
C PRO A 188 -4.45 10.32 14.68
N THR A 189 -3.97 11.20 15.57
CA THR A 189 -4.22 12.64 15.47
C THR A 189 -3.41 13.31 14.35
N GLU A 190 -2.27 12.75 13.98
CA GLU A 190 -1.40 13.29 12.95
C GLU A 190 -1.88 12.94 11.54
N ARG A 191 -2.76 11.96 11.40
CA ARG A 191 -3.34 11.48 10.15
C ARG A 191 -2.30 11.25 9.05
N LEU A 192 -1.17 10.67 9.43
CA LEU A 192 -0.10 10.34 8.48
C LEU A 192 -0.61 9.29 7.48
N THR A 193 -0.51 9.58 6.21
CA THR A 193 -0.90 8.65 5.15
C THR A 193 0.31 8.03 4.44
N THR A 194 1.52 8.53 4.70
CA THR A 194 2.76 8.04 4.11
C THR A 194 3.88 8.08 5.15
N LEU A 195 4.82 7.16 5.03
CA LEU A 195 6.03 7.17 5.85
C LEU A 195 7.07 8.12 5.26
N THR A 196 7.76 8.87 6.12
CA THR A 196 8.92 9.67 5.71
C THR A 196 10.05 8.76 5.23
N PRO A 197 10.90 9.17 4.28
CA PRO A 197 12.08 8.41 3.91
C PRO A 197 12.98 8.11 5.12
N SER A 198 13.51 6.88 5.20
CA SER A 198 14.46 6.47 6.23
C SER A 198 15.65 5.77 5.59
N ARG A 199 16.78 5.78 6.28
CA ARG A 199 17.97 5.01 5.87
C ARG A 199 18.02 3.62 6.53
N ALA A 200 17.29 3.43 7.61
CA ALA A 200 17.20 2.15 8.31
C ALA A 200 16.14 1.23 7.67
N PRO A 201 16.36 -0.08 7.59
CA PRO A 201 15.30 -1.02 7.25
C PRO A 201 14.09 -0.86 8.17
N ARG A 202 12.90 -1.04 7.60
CA ARG A 202 11.64 -0.87 8.33
C ARG A 202 10.82 -2.14 8.36
N VAL A 203 10.30 -2.46 9.52
CA VAL A 203 9.21 -3.43 9.69
C VAL A 203 7.98 -2.66 10.14
N VAL A 204 6.87 -2.83 9.43
CA VAL A 204 5.61 -2.14 9.72
C VAL A 204 4.57 -3.16 10.12
N ASP A 205 4.07 -3.09 11.34
CA ASP A 205 2.85 -3.79 11.73
C ASP A 205 1.65 -2.99 11.24
N MET A 206 1.06 -3.39 10.14
CA MET A 206 -0.06 -2.68 9.54
C MET A 206 -1.41 -3.10 10.14
N GLY A 207 -1.41 -4.08 11.03
CA GLY A 207 -2.64 -4.65 11.56
C GLY A 207 -3.40 -5.50 10.54
N ALA A 208 -4.72 -5.57 10.69
CA ALA A 208 -5.58 -6.34 9.82
C ALA A 208 -5.89 -5.60 8.52
N ILE A 209 -5.91 -6.35 7.41
CA ILE A 209 -6.47 -5.86 6.16
C ILE A 209 -7.83 -6.51 5.90
N GLY A 210 -8.83 -5.69 5.60
CA GLY A 210 -10.11 -6.15 5.10
C GLY A 210 -10.05 -6.55 3.63
N ARG A 211 -11.21 -6.56 2.96
CA ARG A 211 -11.25 -6.72 1.50
C ARG A 211 -10.61 -5.50 0.82
N ILE A 212 -9.64 -5.74 -0.06
CA ILE A 212 -8.89 -4.68 -0.75
C ILE A 212 -9.84 -3.79 -1.56
N GLY A 213 -10.82 -4.39 -2.26
CA GLY A 213 -11.81 -3.65 -3.01
C GLY A 213 -12.63 -2.67 -2.15
N ARG A 214 -12.93 -3.00 -0.90
CA ARG A 214 -13.57 -2.05 0.03
C ARG A 214 -12.60 -1.00 0.55
N GLN A 215 -11.35 -1.39 0.79
CA GLN A 215 -10.33 -0.51 1.33
C GLN A 215 -9.91 0.56 0.32
N SER A 216 -9.87 0.23 -0.96
CA SER A 216 -9.59 1.20 -2.04
C SER A 216 -10.70 2.25 -2.21
N THR A 217 -11.92 1.96 -1.74
CA THR A 217 -13.06 2.91 -1.75
C THR A 217 -13.27 3.62 -0.42
N ASP A 218 -12.62 3.20 0.65
CA ASP A 218 -12.72 3.81 1.97
C ASP A 218 -11.77 5.02 2.07
N ARG A 219 -12.34 6.20 2.27
CA ARG A 219 -11.62 7.48 2.33
C ARG A 219 -11.09 7.84 3.69
N ARG A 220 -11.36 7.04 4.69
CA ARG A 220 -10.81 7.29 6.02
C ARG A 220 -9.30 7.17 5.95
N TRP A 221 -8.62 8.07 6.64
CA TRP A 221 -7.16 8.13 6.66
C TRP A 221 -6.47 6.77 7.00
N PRO A 222 -7.03 5.88 7.88
CA PRO A 222 -6.40 4.58 8.11
C PRO A 222 -6.40 3.67 6.87
N SER A 223 -7.44 3.76 6.03
CA SER A 223 -7.51 2.99 4.77
C SER A 223 -6.55 3.54 3.73
N GLU A 224 -6.38 4.85 3.65
CA GLU A 224 -5.39 5.49 2.79
C GLU A 224 -3.97 5.13 3.23
N LEU A 225 -3.67 5.19 4.53
CA LEU A 225 -2.40 4.75 5.10
C LEU A 225 -2.09 3.30 4.71
N ARG A 226 -3.02 2.37 4.94
CA ARG A 226 -2.84 0.95 4.62
C ARG A 226 -2.56 0.72 3.14
N THR A 227 -3.29 1.42 2.26
CA THR A 227 -3.07 1.35 0.81
C THR A 227 -1.66 1.83 0.45
N ASN A 228 -1.26 2.99 0.96
CA ASN A 228 0.06 3.56 0.70
C ASN A 228 1.19 2.68 1.26
N LEU A 229 1.01 2.07 2.42
CA LEU A 229 1.99 1.14 3.00
C LEU A 229 2.19 -0.10 2.11
N LEU A 230 1.10 -0.67 1.57
CA LEU A 230 1.18 -1.79 0.64
C LEU A 230 1.87 -1.40 -0.66
N GLU A 231 1.60 -0.22 -1.19
CA GLU A 231 2.22 0.30 -2.41
C GLU A 231 3.71 0.58 -2.24
N GLN A 232 4.11 1.10 -1.08
CA GLN A 232 5.49 1.48 -0.78
C GLN A 232 6.34 0.31 -0.25
N SER A 233 5.71 -0.81 0.12
CA SER A 233 6.42 -1.96 0.65
C SER A 233 7.33 -2.60 -0.39
N SER A 234 8.57 -2.89 -0.01
CA SER A 234 9.46 -3.77 -0.79
C SER A 234 9.04 -5.24 -0.64
N THR A 235 8.46 -5.59 0.50
CA THR A 235 7.97 -6.94 0.81
C THR A 235 6.73 -6.84 1.68
N THR A 236 5.70 -7.61 1.36
CA THR A 236 4.50 -7.77 2.19
C THR A 236 4.41 -9.19 2.71
N ILE A 237 4.32 -9.33 4.03
CA ILE A 237 4.07 -10.61 4.71
C ILE A 237 2.60 -10.68 5.09
N PHE A 238 1.90 -11.63 4.50
CA PHE A 238 0.47 -11.83 4.73
C PHE A 238 0.22 -13.01 5.67
N VAL A 239 -0.16 -12.71 6.91
CA VAL A 239 -0.37 -13.70 7.97
C VAL A 239 -1.75 -14.32 7.84
N VAL A 240 -1.78 -15.65 7.71
CA VAL A 240 -3.00 -16.46 7.63
C VAL A 240 -3.03 -17.38 8.84
N PRO A 241 -4.09 -17.35 9.67
CA PRO A 241 -4.19 -18.27 10.80
C PRO A 241 -4.41 -19.71 10.30
N GLY A 242 -3.74 -20.66 10.95
CA GLY A 242 -3.85 -22.10 10.67
C GLY A 242 -5.22 -22.66 11.06
N SER A 243 -6.27 -22.27 10.34
CA SER A 243 -7.65 -22.66 10.60
C SER A 243 -8.50 -22.58 9.31
N GLU A 244 -9.65 -23.26 9.30
CA GLU A 244 -10.61 -23.19 8.20
C GLU A 244 -11.10 -21.77 7.92
N ILE A 245 -11.33 -20.98 8.97
CA ILE A 245 -11.71 -19.56 8.84
C ILE A 245 -10.56 -18.76 8.20
N GLY A 246 -9.31 -19.09 8.54
CA GLY A 246 -8.14 -18.49 7.92
C GLY A 246 -8.08 -18.75 6.41
N LEU A 247 -8.32 -20.00 6.01
CA LEU A 247 -8.37 -20.38 4.58
C LEU A 247 -9.52 -19.71 3.83
N ALA A 248 -10.70 -19.62 4.42
CA ALA A 248 -11.84 -18.93 3.81
C ALA A 248 -11.53 -17.44 3.58
N ARG A 249 -10.93 -16.76 4.57
CA ARG A 249 -10.52 -15.35 4.46
C ARG A 249 -9.38 -15.15 3.46
N LEU A 250 -8.42 -16.08 3.41
CA LEU A 250 -7.38 -16.07 2.39
C LEU A 250 -7.98 -16.12 0.99
N SER A 251 -9.00 -16.95 0.75
CA SER A 251 -9.66 -17.03 -0.55
C SER A 251 -10.25 -15.69 -0.98
N HIS A 252 -10.88 -14.97 -0.06
CA HIS A 252 -11.41 -13.64 -0.33
C HIS A 252 -10.30 -12.62 -0.65
N PHE A 253 -9.17 -12.70 0.05
CA PHE A 253 -8.02 -11.86 -0.22
C PHE A 253 -7.42 -12.16 -1.60
N LEU A 254 -7.29 -13.44 -1.97
CA LEU A 254 -6.73 -13.85 -3.26
C LEU A 254 -7.57 -13.38 -4.46
N VAL A 255 -8.89 -13.29 -4.30
CA VAL A 255 -9.77 -12.68 -5.33
C VAL A 255 -9.43 -11.21 -5.54
N ASP A 256 -9.14 -10.49 -4.48
CA ASP A 256 -8.80 -9.07 -4.51
C ASP A 256 -7.29 -8.82 -4.80
N LEU A 257 -6.45 -9.85 -4.78
CA LEU A 257 -4.99 -9.75 -4.97
C LEU A 257 -4.58 -9.06 -6.29
N PRO A 258 -5.28 -9.26 -7.43
CA PRO A 258 -5.01 -8.51 -8.65
C PRO A 258 -5.10 -6.99 -8.49
N LEU A 259 -5.78 -6.48 -7.47
CA LEU A 259 -5.90 -5.06 -7.18
C LEU A 259 -4.66 -4.46 -6.49
N LEU A 260 -3.73 -5.30 -6.01
CA LEU A 260 -2.48 -4.83 -5.43
C LEU A 260 -1.45 -4.54 -6.51
N ILE A 261 -0.85 -3.36 -6.47
CA ILE A 261 0.12 -2.90 -7.46
C ILE A 261 1.45 -3.66 -7.32
N ASN A 262 1.92 -3.85 -6.11
CA ASN A 262 3.21 -4.47 -5.81
C ASN A 262 3.04 -5.94 -5.41
N LYS A 263 2.84 -6.82 -6.40
CA LYS A 263 2.66 -8.27 -6.18
C LYS A 263 3.97 -9.05 -6.05
N ARG A 264 5.11 -8.42 -6.42
CA ARG A 264 6.36 -9.17 -6.67
C ARG A 264 6.96 -9.78 -5.42
N ASN A 265 6.75 -9.18 -4.25
CA ASN A 265 7.34 -9.62 -2.99
C ASN A 265 6.27 -9.90 -1.92
N LEU A 266 5.22 -10.63 -2.29
CA LEU A 266 4.20 -11.08 -1.36
C LEU A 266 4.56 -12.46 -0.82
N ILE A 267 4.76 -12.57 0.49
CA ILE A 267 5.07 -13.80 1.21
C ILE A 267 3.85 -14.17 2.06
N PHE A 268 3.30 -15.35 1.86
CA PHE A 268 2.23 -15.87 2.71
C PHE A 268 2.79 -16.59 3.93
N LEU A 269 2.20 -16.34 5.09
CA LEU A 269 2.64 -16.96 6.34
C LEU A 269 1.50 -17.77 6.97
N TRP A 270 1.65 -19.09 6.99
CA TRP A 270 0.76 -20.00 7.71
C TRP A 270 1.09 -19.99 9.20
N ASN A 271 0.35 -19.23 9.98
CA ASN A 271 0.64 -19.00 11.39
C ASN A 271 -0.20 -19.89 12.32
N LYS A 272 0.35 -20.20 13.50
CA LYS A 272 -0.23 -21.09 14.48
C LYS A 272 -0.54 -22.49 13.92
N ALA A 273 0.37 -22.98 13.08
CA ALA A 273 0.25 -24.28 12.46
C ALA A 273 0.27 -25.40 13.52
N GLY A 274 -0.77 -26.20 13.56
CA GLY A 274 -0.82 -27.42 14.34
C GLY A 274 -0.04 -28.58 13.69
N SER A 275 -0.09 -29.76 14.31
CA SER A 275 0.59 -30.97 13.84
C SER A 275 -0.33 -32.14 13.57
N GLY A 276 -1.64 -32.00 13.83
CA GLY A 276 -2.65 -33.02 13.63
C GLY A 276 -2.93 -33.38 12.16
N ARG A 277 -3.72 -34.39 11.91
CA ARG A 277 -4.10 -34.81 10.55
C ARG A 277 -4.88 -33.69 9.83
N SER A 278 -5.83 -33.06 10.53
CA SER A 278 -6.61 -31.92 10.00
C SER A 278 -5.72 -30.74 9.65
N ASP A 279 -4.73 -30.42 10.51
CA ASP A 279 -3.78 -29.33 10.26
C ASP A 279 -2.96 -29.56 8.99
N LYS A 280 -2.54 -30.81 8.75
CA LYS A 280 -1.81 -31.18 7.54
C LYS A 280 -2.67 -31.01 6.28
N ALA A 281 -3.95 -31.37 6.33
CA ALA A 281 -4.88 -31.20 5.21
C ALA A 281 -5.12 -29.71 4.91
N MET A 282 -5.33 -28.89 5.95
CA MET A 282 -5.49 -27.45 5.80
C MET A 282 -4.22 -26.79 5.25
N MET A 283 -3.04 -27.25 5.68
CA MET A 283 -1.78 -26.73 5.16
C MET A 283 -1.59 -27.07 3.68
N ALA A 284 -1.97 -28.28 3.26
CA ALA A 284 -1.93 -28.65 1.83
C ALA A 284 -2.89 -27.79 0.98
N ASP A 285 -4.08 -27.46 1.51
CA ASP A 285 -5.00 -26.53 0.85
C ASP A 285 -4.44 -25.11 0.80
N PHE A 286 -3.79 -24.65 1.86
CA PHE A 286 -3.08 -23.36 1.88
C PHE A 286 -1.99 -23.31 0.81
N GLU A 287 -1.12 -24.33 0.72
CA GLU A 287 -0.06 -24.42 -0.29
C GLU A 287 -0.63 -24.34 -1.71
N LYS A 288 -1.71 -25.07 -1.97
CA LYS A 288 -2.41 -25.05 -3.26
C LYS A 288 -2.93 -23.65 -3.60
N ARG A 289 -3.53 -22.94 -2.64
CA ARG A 289 -4.09 -21.59 -2.87
C ARG A 289 -3.02 -20.52 -3.06
N THR A 290 -1.87 -20.68 -2.43
CA THR A 290 -0.73 -19.74 -2.52
C THR A 290 0.28 -20.11 -3.60
N THR A 291 -0.05 -21.05 -4.48
CA THR A 291 0.83 -21.48 -5.58
C THR A 291 1.33 -20.26 -6.37
N GLY A 292 2.64 -20.24 -6.64
CA GLY A 292 3.30 -19.12 -7.35
C GLY A 292 3.78 -17.98 -6.44
N HIS A 293 3.50 -18.06 -5.14
CA HIS A 293 4.01 -17.13 -4.14
C HIS A 293 4.91 -17.85 -3.12
N PRO A 294 5.97 -17.20 -2.64
CA PRO A 294 6.73 -17.74 -1.51
C PRO A 294 5.86 -17.81 -0.26
N TRP A 295 6.07 -18.85 0.52
CA TRP A 295 5.36 -19.01 1.78
C TRP A 295 6.25 -19.62 2.87
N ALA A 296 5.88 -19.39 4.11
CA ALA A 296 6.51 -19.99 5.28
C ALA A 296 5.46 -20.45 6.30
N ARG A 297 5.92 -21.28 7.23
CA ARG A 297 5.11 -21.78 8.33
C ARG A 297 5.66 -21.26 9.65
N VAL A 298 4.74 -20.86 10.55
CA VAL A 298 5.04 -20.63 11.96
C VAL A 298 4.15 -21.53 12.80
N SER A 299 4.79 -22.37 13.61
CA SER A 299 4.10 -23.32 14.45
C SER A 299 3.44 -22.65 15.65
N MET A 300 2.39 -23.28 16.15
CA MET A 300 1.78 -22.87 17.42
C MET A 300 2.82 -22.98 18.54
N ASP A 301 3.04 -21.90 19.26
CA ASP A 301 3.85 -21.87 20.47
C ASP A 301 2.95 -21.57 21.67
N TYR A 302 2.71 -22.61 22.47
CA TYR A 302 1.82 -22.50 23.63
C TYR A 302 2.40 -21.62 24.75
N ALA A 303 3.72 -21.54 24.86
CA ALA A 303 4.37 -20.67 25.85
C ALA A 303 4.17 -19.18 25.52
N LEU A 304 4.18 -18.85 24.23
CA LEU A 304 3.80 -17.52 23.75
C LEU A 304 2.34 -17.20 24.02
N GLN A 305 1.48 -18.18 23.76
CA GLN A 305 0.03 -17.99 23.89
C GLN A 305 -0.41 -17.84 25.36
N SER A 306 0.24 -18.54 26.27
CA SER A 306 -0.07 -18.50 27.71
C SER A 306 0.50 -17.27 28.43
N GLY A 307 1.24 -16.41 27.74
CA GLY A 307 1.95 -15.28 28.36
C GLY A 307 3.08 -15.69 29.31
N GLN A 308 3.43 -16.98 29.33
CA GLN A 308 4.51 -17.51 30.20
C GLN A 308 5.91 -17.19 29.71
N SER A 309 6.02 -16.76 28.45
CA SER A 309 7.30 -16.35 27.88
C SER A 309 7.18 -14.93 27.37
N SER A 310 8.02 -14.07 27.86
CA SER A 310 8.15 -12.74 27.29
C SER A 310 8.69 -12.82 25.85
N MET A 311 8.24 -11.91 24.98
CA MET A 311 8.72 -11.84 23.59
C MET A 311 10.23 -11.79 23.48
N GLY A 312 10.95 -11.17 24.45
CA GLY A 312 12.40 -11.11 24.49
C GLY A 312 13.07 -12.46 24.69
N ALA A 313 12.51 -13.29 25.57
CA ALA A 313 13.02 -14.64 25.82
C ALA A 313 12.86 -15.58 24.63
N LEU A 314 11.92 -15.27 23.71
CA LEU A 314 11.61 -16.11 22.57
C LEU A 314 12.50 -15.86 21.35
N VAL A 315 12.91 -14.64 21.13
CA VAL A 315 13.76 -14.28 19.98
C VAL A 315 15.26 -14.48 20.32
N GLY A 316 15.62 -14.39 21.59
CA GLY A 316 17.02 -14.58 22.07
C GLY A 316 17.44 -16.04 22.25
N ARG A 317 16.53 -17.02 22.23
CA ARG A 317 16.85 -18.45 22.38
C ARG A 317 16.77 -19.15 21.03
N GLU A 318 17.63 -20.16 20.82
CA GLU A 318 17.52 -21.10 19.68
C GLU A 318 16.29 -22.02 19.82
N ASN A 319 15.12 -21.43 19.88
CA ASN A 319 13.85 -22.17 19.88
C ASN A 319 13.31 -22.35 18.46
N ARG A 320 12.25 -23.13 18.33
CA ARG A 320 11.61 -23.40 17.05
C ARG A 320 11.07 -22.14 16.39
N PHE A 321 10.44 -21.25 17.16
CA PHE A 321 9.89 -19.98 16.67
C PHE A 321 11.00 -19.11 16.08
N ALA A 322 12.13 -18.92 16.77
CA ALA A 322 13.26 -18.15 16.28
C ALA A 322 13.84 -18.69 14.97
N LYS A 323 13.91 -20.04 14.83
CA LYS A 323 14.34 -20.68 13.57
C LYS A 323 13.34 -20.45 12.44
N GLU A 324 12.05 -20.47 12.72
CA GLU A 324 11.01 -20.17 11.72
C GLU A 324 11.03 -18.69 11.30
N ILE A 325 11.23 -17.76 12.22
CA ILE A 325 11.43 -16.32 11.92
C ILE A 325 12.69 -16.11 11.08
N ALA A 326 13.80 -16.80 11.39
CA ALA A 326 15.00 -16.71 10.58
C ALA A 326 14.79 -17.17 9.13
N LYS A 327 13.96 -18.19 8.89
CA LYS A 327 13.58 -18.61 7.53
C LYS A 327 12.81 -17.52 6.79
N ILE A 328 11.87 -16.84 7.47
CA ILE A 328 11.12 -15.73 6.90
C ILE A 328 12.08 -14.59 6.53
N ALA A 329 13.01 -14.24 7.41
CA ALA A 329 14.02 -13.22 7.12
C ALA A 329 14.89 -13.55 5.90
N ASN A 330 15.19 -14.84 5.68
CA ASN A 330 15.90 -15.28 4.47
C ASN A 330 15.07 -15.18 3.20
N LEU A 331 13.74 -15.44 3.26
CA LEU A 331 12.85 -15.25 2.11
C LEU A 331 12.71 -13.78 1.69
N ILE A 332 12.87 -12.85 2.62
CA ILE A 332 12.83 -11.41 2.34
C ILE A 332 14.08 -10.95 1.58
N LYS A 333 15.22 -11.62 1.80
CA LYS A 333 16.52 -11.28 1.18
C LYS A 333 16.72 -11.92 -0.20
N ALA A 334 15.94 -12.94 -0.53
CA ALA A 334 16.00 -13.67 -1.79
C ALA A 334 15.22 -12.95 -2.90
#